data_93b0013860012ff1f34d2ca2d991a629
#
_entry.id   93b0013860012ff1f34d2ca2d991a629
#
_cell.length_a   1.000
_cell.length_b   1.000
_cell.length_c   1.000
_cell.angle_alpha   90.00
_cell.angle_beta   90.00
_cell.angle_gamma   90.00
#
_symmetry.space_group_name_H-M   'P 1'
#
loop_
_entity.id
_entity.type
_entity.pdbx_description
1 polymer ?
#
loop_
_entity_poly.entity_id
_entity_poly.type
_entity_poly.pdbx_seq_one_letter_code
_entity_poly.pdbx_strand_id
1 'polypeptide(L)'
;MEKNERILVPLDGSECAENVIPMVEGLAETRKSGICLLRVAQAHTFPGMDQTEAQVKVVRQAEDYLHGVEDRLKAKGFDVDSHVRYGNEVEEILDHAVQKEINLIAMSIPGHKGIRHFFSGCVAEKILRHTPKPVFLVRCNGSA
;
A
#
# COMPACT_ATOMS: atom_id res chain seq x y z
N MET A 1 15.23 -7.00 23.35
CA MET A 1 14.91 -7.33 21.96
C MET A 1 14.54 -6.09 21.22
N GLU A 2 15.36 -5.69 20.29
CA GLU A 2 15.02 -4.55 19.45
C GLU A 2 13.85 -4.93 18.54
N LYS A 3 12.80 -4.10 18.57
CA LYS A 3 11.73 -4.27 17.63
C LYS A 3 12.25 -3.86 16.26
N ASN A 4 12.18 -4.78 15.31
CA ASN A 4 12.54 -4.45 13.94
C ASN A 4 11.58 -3.38 13.39
N GLU A 5 12.13 -2.33 12.83
CA GLU A 5 11.33 -1.32 12.17
C GLU A 5 10.56 -1.94 11.00
N ARG A 6 9.38 -1.42 10.74
CA ARG A 6 8.52 -1.91 9.66
C ARG A 6 8.07 -0.77 8.78
N ILE A 7 8.16 -0.99 7.49
CA ILE A 7 7.73 -0.03 6.47
C ILE A 7 6.43 -0.54 5.85
N LEU A 8 5.39 0.25 5.94
CA LEU A 8 4.09 -0.08 5.32
C LEU A 8 4.06 0.47 3.90
N VAL A 9 3.75 -0.39 2.95
CA VAL A 9 3.67 -0.03 1.54
C VAL A 9 2.27 -0.36 1.02
N PRO A 10 1.37 0.63 0.96
CA PRO A 10 0.07 0.43 0.34
C PRO A 10 0.21 0.32 -1.17
N LEU A 11 -0.41 -0.69 -1.75
CA LEU A 11 -0.39 -0.95 -3.19
C LEU A 11 -1.83 -1.11 -3.70
N ASP A 12 -2.10 -0.54 -4.87
CA ASP A 12 -3.44 -0.61 -5.46
C ASP A 12 -3.46 -1.43 -6.76
N GLY A 13 -2.36 -2.10 -7.07
CA GLY A 13 -2.23 -2.88 -8.28
C GLY A 13 -1.68 -2.10 -9.48
N SER A 14 -1.51 -0.78 -9.35
CA SER A 14 -0.98 0.05 -10.43
C SER A 14 0.54 0.05 -10.45
N GLU A 15 1.10 0.31 -11.62
CA GLU A 15 2.55 0.49 -11.76
C GLU A 15 3.04 1.71 -10.98
N CYS A 16 2.22 2.76 -10.93
CA CYS A 16 2.56 3.96 -10.18
C CYS A 16 2.76 3.64 -8.69
N ALA A 17 1.85 2.87 -8.10
CA ALA A 17 1.98 2.49 -6.69
C ALA A 17 3.26 1.70 -6.46
N GLU A 18 3.66 0.84 -7.38
CA GLU A 18 4.86 0.02 -7.25
C GLU A 18 6.16 0.80 -7.43
N ASN A 19 6.09 2.04 -7.92
CA ASN A 19 7.29 2.86 -8.10
C ASN A 19 8.02 3.16 -6.79
N VAL A 20 7.35 3.05 -5.66
CA VAL A 20 7.97 3.24 -4.35
C VAL A 20 8.86 2.06 -3.95
N ILE A 21 8.63 0.89 -4.54
CA ILE A 21 9.28 -0.36 -4.10
C ILE A 21 10.81 -0.30 -4.16
N PRO A 22 11.45 0.17 -5.26
CA PRO A 22 12.92 0.25 -5.25
C PRO A 22 13.47 1.12 -4.13
N MET A 23 12.78 2.20 -3.78
CA MET A 23 13.19 3.07 -2.67
C MET A 23 13.02 2.36 -1.33
N VAL A 24 11.91 1.62 -1.18
CA VAL A 24 11.66 0.84 0.02
C VAL A 24 12.71 -0.25 0.19
N GLU A 25 13.11 -0.91 -0.89
CA GLU A 25 14.17 -1.91 -0.85
C GLU A 25 15.47 -1.31 -0.30
N GLY A 26 15.85 -0.13 -0.78
CA GLY A 26 17.03 0.58 -0.29
C GLY A 26 16.94 0.95 1.18
N LEU A 27 15.78 1.47 1.61
CA LEU A 27 15.56 1.82 3.01
C LEU A 27 15.57 0.58 3.91
N ALA A 28 14.90 -0.48 3.48
CA ALA A 28 14.82 -1.72 4.26
C ALA A 28 16.19 -2.36 4.42
N GLU A 29 17.00 -2.34 3.37
CA GLU A 29 18.35 -2.89 3.42
C GLU A 29 19.24 -2.11 4.38
N THR A 30 19.21 -0.78 4.28
CA THR A 30 20.05 0.11 5.10
C THR A 30 19.64 0.07 6.57
N ARG A 31 18.34 0.08 6.84
CA ARG A 31 17.81 0.14 8.20
C ARG A 31 17.48 -1.23 8.77
N LYS A 32 17.62 -2.27 8.00
CA LYS A 32 17.23 -3.64 8.35
C LYS A 32 15.77 -3.72 8.79
N SER A 33 14.92 -3.04 8.01
CA SER A 33 13.48 -2.97 8.29
C SER A 33 12.73 -4.09 7.59
N GLY A 34 11.64 -4.56 8.19
CA GLY A 34 10.69 -5.43 7.52
C GLY A 34 9.78 -4.60 6.59
N ILE A 35 9.28 -5.23 5.56
CA ILE A 35 8.35 -4.61 4.61
C ILE A 35 6.97 -5.22 4.81
N CYS A 36 5.98 -4.37 5.01
CA CYS A 36 4.59 -4.77 5.17
C CYS A 36 3.80 -4.27 3.96
N LEU A 37 3.40 -5.18 3.09
CA LEU A 37 2.59 -4.83 1.92
C LEU A 37 1.12 -4.84 2.31
N LEU A 38 0.38 -3.85 1.86
CA LEU A 38 -1.05 -3.75 2.15
C LEU A 38 -1.81 -3.41 0.89
N ARG A 39 -2.90 -4.12 0.67
CA ARG A 39 -3.88 -3.74 -0.34
C ARG A 39 -5.24 -3.65 0.31
N VAL A 40 -5.93 -2.53 0.10
CA VAL A 40 -7.29 -2.35 0.56
C VAL A 40 -8.22 -2.63 -0.62
N ALA A 41 -9.01 -3.68 -0.49
CA ALA A 41 -9.95 -4.10 -1.53
C ALA A 41 -11.30 -3.43 -1.32
N GLN A 42 -11.96 -3.12 -2.42
CA GLN A 42 -13.27 -2.51 -2.42
C GLN A 42 -14.07 -3.11 -3.56
N ALA A 43 -15.26 -3.62 -3.26
CA ALA A 43 -16.13 -4.15 -4.28
C ALA A 43 -17.12 -3.08 -4.72
N HIS A 44 -17.31 -2.96 -6.03
CA HIS A 44 -18.38 -2.13 -6.59
C HIS A 44 -19.57 -3.06 -6.83
N THR A 45 -20.66 -2.80 -6.11
CA THR A 45 -21.86 -3.63 -6.19
C THR A 45 -23.03 -2.82 -6.75
N PHE A 46 -23.92 -3.52 -7.46
CA PHE A 46 -25.15 -2.93 -7.98
C PHE A 46 -26.35 -3.55 -7.27
N PRO A 47 -27.53 -2.89 -7.30
CA PRO A 47 -28.74 -3.52 -6.79
C PRO A 47 -28.98 -4.89 -7.45
N GLY A 48 -29.24 -5.91 -6.64
CA GLY A 48 -29.43 -7.28 -7.10
C GLY A 48 -28.18 -8.13 -7.20
N MET A 49 -26.99 -7.56 -7.00
CA MET A 49 -25.74 -8.31 -6.99
C MET A 49 -25.51 -8.96 -5.62
N ASP A 50 -24.94 -10.17 -5.62
CA ASP A 50 -24.52 -10.80 -4.37
C ASP A 50 -23.28 -10.10 -3.84
N GLN A 51 -23.44 -9.32 -2.78
CA GLN A 51 -22.37 -8.53 -2.18
C GLN A 51 -21.26 -9.40 -1.58
N THR A 52 -21.64 -10.53 -0.99
CA THR A 52 -20.67 -11.44 -0.39
C THR A 52 -19.75 -12.05 -1.45
N GLU A 53 -20.35 -12.50 -2.54
CA GLU A 53 -19.57 -13.06 -3.65
C GLU A 53 -18.63 -12.03 -4.26
N ALA A 54 -19.12 -10.80 -4.45
CA ALA A 54 -18.31 -9.70 -4.99
C ALA A 54 -17.12 -9.39 -4.06
N GLN A 55 -17.36 -9.36 -2.75
CA GLN A 55 -16.32 -9.11 -1.77
C GLN A 55 -15.25 -10.21 -1.78
N VAL A 56 -15.67 -11.46 -1.78
CA VAL A 56 -14.75 -12.60 -1.81
C VAL A 56 -13.85 -12.53 -3.05
N LYS A 57 -14.44 -12.18 -4.19
CA LYS A 57 -13.71 -12.10 -5.44
C LYS A 57 -12.61 -11.02 -5.41
N VAL A 58 -12.95 -9.81 -4.96
CA VAL A 58 -11.96 -8.72 -4.94
C VAL A 58 -10.87 -8.95 -3.90
N VAL A 59 -11.22 -9.57 -2.78
CA VAL A 59 -10.22 -9.92 -1.76
C VAL A 59 -9.25 -10.96 -2.30
N ARG A 60 -9.76 -11.99 -2.98
CA ARG A 60 -8.90 -13.02 -3.57
C ARG A 60 -7.97 -12.45 -4.63
N GLN A 61 -8.48 -11.57 -5.49
CA GLN A 61 -7.66 -10.89 -6.49
C GLN A 61 -6.55 -10.06 -5.84
N ALA A 62 -6.88 -9.38 -4.75
CA ALA A 62 -5.92 -8.58 -4.02
C ALA A 62 -4.84 -9.46 -3.37
N GLU A 63 -5.22 -10.59 -2.79
CA GLU A 63 -4.29 -11.54 -2.21
C GLU A 63 -3.32 -12.10 -3.25
N ASP A 64 -3.85 -12.51 -4.40
CA ASP A 64 -3.03 -13.06 -5.48
C ASP A 64 -2.01 -12.03 -5.97
N TYR A 65 -2.45 -10.79 -6.13
CA TYR A 65 -1.57 -9.71 -6.53
C TYR A 65 -0.45 -9.49 -5.51
N LEU A 66 -0.80 -9.37 -4.22
CA LEU A 66 0.20 -9.11 -3.18
C LEU A 66 1.17 -10.27 -3.01
N HIS A 67 0.71 -11.51 -3.15
CA HIS A 67 1.59 -12.67 -3.06
C HIS A 67 2.68 -12.62 -4.14
N GLY A 68 2.35 -12.16 -5.34
CA GLY A 68 3.34 -11.99 -6.40
C GLY A 68 4.42 -10.97 -6.03
N VAL A 69 4.03 -9.84 -5.47
CA VAL A 69 4.97 -8.81 -5.01
C VAL A 69 5.79 -9.32 -3.84
N GLU A 70 5.13 -9.95 -2.88
CA GLU A 70 5.79 -10.52 -1.70
C GLU A 70 6.86 -11.53 -2.10
N ASP A 71 6.53 -12.44 -3.02
CA ASP A 71 7.46 -13.46 -3.47
C ASP A 71 8.70 -12.86 -4.15
N ARG A 72 8.50 -11.82 -4.96
CA ARG A 72 9.62 -11.11 -5.60
C ARG A 72 10.57 -10.51 -4.57
N LEU A 73 10.04 -9.90 -3.54
CA LEU A 73 10.84 -9.26 -2.50
C LEU A 73 11.52 -10.29 -1.60
N LYS A 74 10.83 -11.36 -1.24
CA LYS A 74 11.42 -12.45 -0.48
C LYS A 74 12.57 -13.11 -1.22
N ALA A 75 12.44 -13.27 -2.54
CA ALA A 75 13.51 -13.83 -3.37
C ALA A 75 14.78 -12.98 -3.33
N LYS A 76 14.64 -11.69 -3.05
CA LYS A 76 15.79 -10.79 -2.88
C LYS A 76 16.33 -10.77 -1.45
N GLY A 77 15.76 -11.54 -0.54
CA GLY A 77 16.21 -11.64 0.84
C GLY A 77 15.54 -10.70 1.83
N PHE A 78 14.49 -9.99 1.43
CA PHE A 78 13.79 -9.09 2.35
C PHE A 78 12.82 -9.85 3.25
N ASP A 79 12.63 -9.33 4.46
CA ASP A 79 11.59 -9.79 5.37
C ASP A 79 10.30 -9.08 5.00
N VAL A 80 9.33 -9.81 4.46
CA VAL A 80 8.11 -9.24 3.88
C VAL A 80 6.90 -10.01 4.36
N ASP A 81 5.87 -9.29 4.77
CA ASP A 81 4.54 -9.87 4.93
C ASP A 81 3.55 -9.06 4.11
N SER A 82 2.39 -9.62 3.85
CA SER A 82 1.35 -8.96 3.07
C SER A 82 -0.01 -9.18 3.70
N HIS A 83 -0.86 -8.19 3.58
CA HIS A 83 -2.21 -8.21 4.15
C HIS A 83 -3.20 -7.56 3.20
N VAL A 84 -4.40 -8.11 3.14
CA VAL A 84 -5.52 -7.50 2.43
C VAL A 84 -6.55 -7.07 3.46
N ARG A 85 -7.02 -5.85 3.34
CA ARG A 85 -8.15 -5.34 4.11
C ARG A 85 -9.27 -4.96 3.16
N TYR A 86 -10.48 -4.92 3.66
CA TYR A 86 -11.65 -4.55 2.88
C TYR A 86 -12.32 -3.34 3.51
N GLY A 87 -12.56 -2.29 2.72
CA GLY A 87 -13.22 -1.10 3.22
C GLY A 87 -12.72 0.18 2.59
N ASN A 88 -12.77 1.26 3.35
CA ASN A 88 -12.28 2.56 2.90
C ASN A 88 -10.76 2.57 2.94
N GLU A 89 -10.17 2.95 1.83
CA GLU A 89 -8.71 2.86 1.67
C GLU A 89 -7.94 3.65 2.72
N VAL A 90 -8.32 4.91 2.93
CA VAL A 90 -7.61 5.78 3.89
C VAL A 90 -7.73 5.24 5.31
N GLU A 91 -8.96 4.91 5.71
CA GLU A 91 -9.22 4.41 7.07
C GLU A 91 -8.48 3.10 7.34
N GLU A 92 -8.51 2.18 6.37
CA GLU A 92 -7.87 0.88 6.53
C GLU A 92 -6.35 0.99 6.58
N ILE A 93 -5.76 1.89 5.80
CA ILE A 93 -4.32 2.12 5.85
C ILE A 93 -3.91 2.69 7.20
N LEU A 94 -4.64 3.70 7.69
CA LEU A 94 -4.35 4.32 8.99
C LEU A 94 -4.49 3.32 10.13
N ASP A 95 -5.54 2.53 10.13
CA ASP A 95 -5.77 1.50 11.15
C ASP A 95 -4.67 0.43 11.11
N HIS A 96 -4.28 0.01 9.93
CA HIS A 96 -3.24 -1.00 9.77
C HIS A 96 -1.89 -0.50 10.30
N ALA A 97 -1.58 0.76 10.04
CA ALA A 97 -0.34 1.37 10.52
C ALA A 97 -0.25 1.36 12.05
N VAL A 98 -1.37 1.61 12.72
CA VAL A 98 -1.43 1.57 14.18
C VAL A 98 -1.37 0.15 14.71
N GLN A 99 -2.22 -0.74 14.16
CA GLN A 99 -2.33 -2.12 14.63
C GLN A 99 -1.05 -2.91 14.44
N LYS A 100 -0.31 -2.65 13.39
CA LYS A 100 0.95 -3.35 13.09
C LYS A 100 2.19 -2.61 13.56
N GLU A 101 2.02 -1.55 14.32
CA GLU A 101 3.14 -0.77 14.87
C GLU A 101 4.13 -0.35 13.78
N ILE A 102 3.61 0.18 12.69
CA ILE A 102 4.41 0.63 11.54
C ILE A 102 5.24 1.87 11.93
N ASN A 103 6.46 1.93 11.45
CA ASN A 103 7.38 3.03 11.72
C ASN A 103 7.40 4.07 10.60
N LEU A 104 7.10 3.64 9.36
CA LEU A 104 7.15 4.50 8.19
C LEU A 104 6.12 4.01 7.18
N ILE A 105 5.36 4.94 6.62
CA ILE A 105 4.45 4.64 5.50
C ILE A 105 5.14 5.13 4.23
N ALA A 106 5.30 4.29 3.24
CA ALA A 106 5.92 4.65 1.97
C ALA A 106 4.92 4.49 0.84
N MET A 107 4.69 5.55 0.08
CA MET A 107 3.68 5.59 -0.97
C MET A 107 4.21 6.31 -2.20
N SER A 108 3.59 6.01 -3.34
CA SER A 108 3.82 6.75 -4.57
C SER A 108 2.67 7.72 -4.84
N ILE A 109 2.99 8.82 -5.47
CA ILE A 109 1.98 9.76 -5.97
C ILE A 109 2.26 10.04 -7.45
N PRO A 110 1.22 10.36 -8.25
CA PRO A 110 1.43 10.72 -9.64
C PRO A 110 2.28 11.99 -9.75
N GLY A 111 3.21 11.99 -10.70
CA GLY A 111 4.20 13.06 -10.84
C GLY A 111 4.01 14.02 -11.99
N HIS A 112 2.89 13.99 -12.71
CA HIS A 112 2.73 14.78 -13.92
C HIS A 112 1.31 15.36 -14.08
N LYS A 113 0.98 15.81 -15.27
CA LYS A 113 -0.31 16.41 -15.61
C LYS A 113 -1.46 15.53 -15.15
N GLY A 114 -2.46 16.11 -14.52
CA GLY A 114 -3.57 15.37 -13.94
C GLY A 114 -3.51 15.25 -12.43
N ILE A 115 -2.42 15.66 -11.85
CA ILE A 115 -2.21 15.71 -10.40
C ILE A 115 -3.38 16.38 -9.67
N ARG A 116 -3.97 17.39 -10.27
CA ARG A 116 -5.10 18.12 -9.66
C ARG A 116 -6.28 17.20 -9.36
N HIS A 117 -6.53 16.22 -10.23
CA HIS A 117 -7.61 15.27 -10.01
C HIS A 117 -7.27 14.27 -8.91
N PHE A 118 -5.99 13.97 -8.74
CA PHE A 118 -5.54 13.04 -7.73
C PHE A 118 -5.37 13.67 -6.37
N PHE A 119 -4.94 14.95 -6.32
CA PHE A 119 -4.73 15.61 -5.04
C PHE A 119 -6.02 15.98 -4.32
N SER A 120 -7.08 16.31 -5.02
CA SER A 120 -8.34 16.64 -4.35
C SER A 120 -9.15 15.41 -3.93
N GLY A 121 -8.56 14.40 -3.50
CA GLY A 121 -9.19 13.17 -3.05
C GLY A 121 -8.17 12.07 -2.98
N CYS A 122 -6.93 12.43 -3.22
CA CYS A 122 -5.81 11.51 -3.24
C CYS A 122 -5.62 10.84 -1.88
N VAL A 123 -5.49 9.53 -1.90
CA VAL A 123 -5.26 8.74 -0.69
C VAL A 123 -4.03 9.23 0.06
N ALA A 124 -2.94 9.49 -0.67
CA ALA A 124 -1.69 9.95 -0.05
C ALA A 124 -1.85 11.26 0.70
N GLU A 125 -2.59 12.22 0.14
CA GLU A 125 -2.84 13.48 0.81
C GLU A 125 -3.62 13.29 2.11
N LYS A 126 -4.66 12.46 2.07
CA LYS A 126 -5.46 12.18 3.25
C LYS A 126 -4.66 11.45 4.32
N ILE A 127 -3.80 10.53 3.90
CA ILE A 127 -2.90 9.85 4.84
C ILE A 127 -1.97 10.87 5.51
N LEU A 128 -1.36 11.76 4.73
CA LEU A 128 -0.49 12.80 5.28
C LEU A 128 -1.18 13.67 6.32
N ARG A 129 -2.45 14.00 6.09
CA ARG A 129 -3.21 14.89 6.98
C ARG A 129 -3.56 14.23 8.31
N HIS A 130 -3.71 12.90 8.32
CA HIS A 130 -4.30 12.20 9.46
C HIS A 130 -3.36 11.25 10.18
N THR A 131 -2.22 10.91 9.60
CA THR A 131 -1.30 9.96 10.22
C THR A 131 -0.34 10.65 11.18
N PRO A 132 -0.09 10.04 12.36
CA PRO A 132 1.01 10.49 13.22
C PRO A 132 2.36 9.86 12.82
N LYS A 133 2.36 8.95 11.83
CA LYS A 133 3.57 8.24 11.41
C LYS A 133 4.30 9.02 10.32
N PRO A 134 5.63 8.91 10.24
CA PRO A 134 6.36 9.47 9.10
C PRO A 134 5.87 8.88 7.79
N VAL A 135 5.84 9.70 6.75
CA VAL A 135 5.42 9.26 5.42
C VAL A 135 6.51 9.62 4.42
N PHE A 136 6.90 8.65 3.62
CA PHE A 136 7.84 8.80 2.53
C PHE A 136 7.05 8.75 1.22
N LEU A 137 7.12 9.83 0.44
CA LEU A 137 6.39 9.92 -0.82
C LEU A 137 7.37 9.93 -1.99
N VAL A 138 7.10 9.07 -2.96
CA VAL A 138 7.86 9.03 -4.21
C VAL A 138 6.93 9.46 -5.34
N ARG A 139 7.40 10.36 -6.16
CA ARG A 139 6.67 10.76 -7.34
C ARG A 139 6.89 9.70 -8.41
N CYS A 140 5.82 9.04 -8.85
CA CYS A 140 5.99 8.05 -9.90
C CYS A 140 6.27 8.75 -11.23
N ASN A 141 7.21 8.20 -11.98
CA ASN A 141 7.46 8.65 -13.34
C ASN A 141 6.34 8.13 -14.20
N GLY A 142 5.22 8.82 -14.15
CA GLY A 142 4.14 8.45 -15.01
C GLY A 142 4.62 8.61 -16.43
N SER A 143 4.87 7.50 -17.08
CA SER A 143 4.82 7.52 -18.50
C SER A 143 3.45 8.09 -18.82
N ALA A 144 3.45 9.23 -19.35
CA ALA A 144 2.25 9.94 -19.73
C ALA A 144 1.13 8.99 -20.11
#